data_1c2efbfa8ca6a547759193d5b7571527
#
_entry.id   1c2efbfa8ca6a547759193d5b7571527
#
_cell.length_a   1.000
_cell.length_b   1.000
_cell.length_c   1.000
_cell.angle_alpha   90.00
_cell.angle_beta   90.00
_cell.angle_gamma   90.00
#
_symmetry.space_group_name_H-M   'P 1'
#
loop_
_entity.id
_entity.type
_entity.pdbx_description
1 polymer ?
#
loop_
_entity_poly.entity_id
_entity_poly.type
_entity_poly.pdbx_seq_one_letter_code
_entity_poly.pdbx_strand_id
1 'polypeptide(L)'
;MSTGTNYILVSPVKDEEKYIEKTIQAVLKQTIRPSRWIIVDDGSRDATYSIAEKYAREFPWITLVRHMRDSARQPGSGIIRAFNVGYDLVRNADYDFIVKFDCDLDFPPDYFEQLIVRFQQDPQLGIASGIYLEYRNGNWEPIKMPAYHAGGQTKMVRAKCFAEIGGFVESRGWDTVDEIRAQAMGWNTRHFEELFFYHLKIEGSGIGFLRTSKMHGEIYYLTGGGHLFFFFKFLDRLVRGQPFFLSGMMMLWGYSKPYLTGRQRLVNDSEAKLYRHMLNRRITDQLSSLARSLTFQQRPRVSSTKIG
;
A
#
# COMPACT_ATOMS: atom_id res chain seq x y z
N MET A 1 1.40 35.18 -3.83
CA MET A 1 2.00 34.01 -3.14
C MET A 1 1.24 32.79 -3.68
N SER A 2 1.90 31.95 -4.43
CA SER A 2 1.29 30.75 -4.99
C SER A 2 0.97 29.78 -3.87
N THR A 3 -0.29 29.60 -3.53
CA THR A 3 -0.80 28.56 -2.62
C THR A 3 -0.93 27.21 -3.34
N GLY A 4 -0.11 27.00 -4.35
CA GLY A 4 -0.12 25.76 -5.12
C GLY A 4 0.53 24.65 -4.30
N THR A 5 -0.25 23.68 -3.89
CA THR A 5 0.21 22.45 -3.26
C THR A 5 1.14 21.71 -4.20
N ASN A 6 2.37 21.43 -3.74
CA ASN A 6 3.43 20.82 -4.52
C ASN A 6 3.64 19.36 -4.10
N TYR A 7 3.55 18.42 -5.04
CA TYR A 7 3.85 17.02 -4.77
C TYR A 7 4.80 16.42 -5.80
N ILE A 8 5.52 15.41 -5.37
CA ILE A 8 6.52 14.69 -6.16
C ILE A 8 6.11 13.22 -6.25
N LEU A 9 6.19 12.65 -7.45
CA LEU A 9 6.07 11.21 -7.65
C LEU A 9 7.45 10.55 -7.74
N VAL A 10 7.62 9.41 -7.08
CA VAL A 10 8.78 8.52 -7.25
C VAL A 10 8.28 7.12 -7.55
N SER A 11 8.63 6.61 -8.71
CA SER A 11 8.13 5.35 -9.27
C SER A 11 9.25 4.36 -9.54
N PRO A 12 9.48 3.39 -8.66
CA PRO A 12 10.23 2.20 -9.01
C PRO A 12 9.50 1.40 -10.08
N VAL A 13 10.17 1.06 -11.17
CA VAL A 13 9.56 0.27 -12.26
C VAL A 13 10.48 -0.87 -12.69
N LYS A 14 9.88 -2.02 -13.01
CA LYS A 14 10.59 -3.17 -13.58
C LYS A 14 9.66 -4.08 -14.37
N ASP A 15 9.95 -4.25 -15.67
CA ASP A 15 9.22 -5.15 -16.57
C ASP A 15 7.71 -4.84 -16.59
N GLU A 16 7.34 -3.59 -16.88
CA GLU A 16 5.95 -3.07 -16.92
C GLU A 16 5.58 -2.50 -18.31
N GLU A 17 6.18 -3.00 -19.40
CA GLU A 17 5.92 -2.50 -20.77
C GLU A 17 4.44 -2.48 -21.16
N LYS A 18 3.64 -3.39 -20.57
CA LYS A 18 2.21 -3.50 -20.87
C LYS A 18 1.35 -2.40 -20.25
N TYR A 19 1.85 -1.74 -19.20
CA TYR A 19 1.04 -0.87 -18.35
C TYR A 19 1.58 0.54 -18.22
N ILE A 20 2.92 0.71 -18.26
CA ILE A 20 3.59 1.98 -17.97
C ILE A 20 3.09 3.13 -18.84
N GLU A 21 2.85 2.91 -20.13
CA GLU A 21 2.35 3.97 -21.01
C GLU A 21 0.97 4.46 -20.59
N LYS A 22 0.07 3.54 -20.22
CA LYS A 22 -1.26 3.88 -19.72
C LYS A 22 -1.17 4.69 -18.43
N THR A 23 -0.28 4.30 -17.51
CA THR A 23 -0.06 5.02 -16.26
C THR A 23 0.49 6.44 -16.51
N ILE A 24 1.46 6.58 -17.43
CA ILE A 24 1.99 7.90 -17.80
C ILE A 24 0.86 8.79 -18.36
N GLN A 25 0.04 8.26 -19.25
CA GLN A 25 -1.10 9.00 -19.82
C GLN A 25 -2.12 9.42 -18.74
N ALA A 26 -2.35 8.58 -17.72
CA ALA A 26 -3.25 8.92 -16.60
C ALA A 26 -2.65 10.06 -15.73
N VAL A 27 -1.33 10.07 -15.50
CA VAL A 27 -0.64 11.18 -14.81
C VAL A 27 -0.68 12.47 -15.62
N LEU A 28 -0.46 12.40 -16.93
CA LEU A 28 -0.51 13.56 -17.81
C LEU A 28 -1.88 14.25 -17.84
N LYS A 29 -2.95 13.50 -17.58
CA LYS A 29 -4.33 14.00 -17.55
C LYS A 29 -4.75 14.57 -16.19
N GLN A 30 -3.89 14.51 -15.16
CA GLN A 30 -4.27 15.01 -13.84
C GLN A 30 -4.54 16.51 -13.82
N THR A 31 -5.59 16.93 -13.13
CA THR A 31 -5.96 18.34 -12.91
C THR A 31 -4.88 19.09 -12.15
N ILE A 32 -4.29 18.43 -11.12
CA ILE A 32 -3.06 18.91 -10.46
C ILE A 32 -1.94 17.94 -10.83
N ARG A 33 -0.97 18.41 -11.59
CA ARG A 33 0.21 17.61 -11.98
C ARG A 33 1.27 17.65 -10.90
N PRO A 34 2.07 16.57 -10.76
CA PRO A 34 3.25 16.61 -9.91
C PRO A 34 4.26 17.64 -10.43
N SER A 35 4.98 18.31 -9.52
CA SER A 35 6.06 19.22 -9.91
C SER A 35 7.26 18.47 -10.49
N ARG A 36 7.48 17.23 -10.02
CA ARG A 36 8.49 16.29 -10.53
C ARG A 36 7.97 14.87 -10.47
N TRP A 37 8.34 14.08 -11.45
CA TRP A 37 8.13 12.64 -11.44
C TRP A 37 9.45 11.94 -11.74
N ILE A 38 9.97 11.18 -10.79
CA ILE A 38 11.19 10.40 -10.94
C ILE A 38 10.79 8.96 -11.19
N ILE A 39 11.02 8.47 -12.40
CA ILE A 39 10.85 7.07 -12.78
C ILE A 39 12.19 6.36 -12.65
N VAL A 40 12.28 5.35 -11.80
CA VAL A 40 13.51 4.59 -11.56
C VAL A 40 13.36 3.20 -12.16
N ASP A 41 13.96 2.99 -13.33
CA ASP A 41 14.02 1.67 -13.97
C ASP A 41 15.02 0.77 -13.23
N ASP A 42 14.49 -0.26 -12.57
CA ASP A 42 15.25 -1.20 -11.75
C ASP A 42 15.77 -2.40 -12.60
N GLY A 43 16.30 -2.08 -13.79
CA GLY A 43 16.88 -3.04 -14.72
C GLY A 43 15.83 -3.86 -15.48
N SER A 44 14.86 -3.19 -16.11
CA SER A 44 13.90 -3.82 -17.02
C SER A 44 14.59 -4.46 -18.24
N ARG A 45 14.02 -5.56 -18.70
CA ARG A 45 14.49 -6.32 -19.86
C ARG A 45 13.55 -6.23 -21.06
N ASP A 46 12.38 -5.65 -20.85
CA ASP A 46 11.35 -5.39 -21.85
C ASP A 46 11.40 -3.93 -22.34
N ALA A 47 10.36 -3.46 -23.01
CA ALA A 47 10.29 -2.10 -23.55
C ALA A 47 9.99 -1.01 -22.51
N THR A 48 9.91 -1.33 -21.20
CA THR A 48 9.59 -0.36 -20.12
C THR A 48 10.47 0.89 -20.20
N TYR A 49 11.79 0.70 -20.27
CA TYR A 49 12.73 1.82 -20.30
C TYR A 49 12.53 2.73 -21.52
N SER A 50 12.42 2.14 -22.72
CA SER A 50 12.28 2.92 -23.96
C SER A 50 10.95 3.69 -24.02
N ILE A 51 9.88 3.12 -23.46
CA ILE A 51 8.60 3.81 -23.33
C ILE A 51 8.74 5.01 -22.40
N ALA A 52 9.29 4.82 -21.18
CA ALA A 52 9.49 5.89 -20.22
C ALA A 52 10.42 7.00 -20.77
N GLU A 53 11.49 6.63 -21.51
CA GLU A 53 12.46 7.56 -22.09
C GLU A 53 11.80 8.51 -23.10
N LYS A 54 10.88 8.02 -23.93
CA LYS A 54 10.12 8.85 -24.86
C LYS A 54 9.42 10.01 -24.13
N TYR A 55 8.73 9.71 -23.01
CA TYR A 55 8.01 10.72 -22.23
C TYR A 55 8.96 11.62 -21.43
N ALA A 56 10.06 11.10 -20.90
CA ALA A 56 11.05 11.92 -20.20
C ALA A 56 11.73 12.96 -21.13
N ARG A 57 11.87 12.66 -22.43
CA ARG A 57 12.36 13.62 -23.42
C ARG A 57 11.32 14.69 -23.76
N GLU A 58 10.04 14.36 -23.75
CA GLU A 58 8.94 15.27 -24.11
C GLU A 58 8.54 16.17 -22.94
N PHE A 59 8.60 15.65 -21.71
CA PHE A 59 8.12 16.35 -20.50
C PHE A 59 9.27 16.61 -19.51
N PRO A 60 9.82 17.84 -19.40
CA PRO A 60 10.99 18.15 -18.56
C PRO A 60 10.81 17.88 -17.07
N TRP A 61 9.58 17.76 -16.58
CA TRP A 61 9.28 17.42 -15.19
C TRP A 61 9.31 15.91 -14.92
N ILE A 62 9.44 15.07 -15.96
CA ILE A 62 9.65 13.62 -15.85
C ILE A 62 11.14 13.33 -15.98
N THR A 63 11.71 12.71 -14.95
CA THR A 63 13.12 12.29 -14.96
C THR A 63 13.17 10.76 -14.94
N LEU A 64 13.85 10.16 -15.92
CA LEU A 64 14.10 8.73 -15.96
C LEU A 64 15.50 8.42 -15.46
N VAL A 65 15.60 7.50 -14.51
CA VAL A 65 16.87 7.02 -13.94
C VAL A 65 16.99 5.54 -14.18
N ARG A 66 18.13 5.07 -14.65
CA ARG A 66 18.42 3.64 -14.77
C ARG A 66 19.22 3.17 -13.56
N HIS A 67 18.63 2.25 -12.81
CA HIS A 67 19.28 1.60 -11.67
C HIS A 67 19.56 0.14 -12.02
N MET A 68 20.82 -0.15 -12.35
CA MET A 68 21.24 -1.52 -12.70
C MET A 68 21.46 -2.33 -11.43
N ARG A 69 20.68 -3.38 -11.25
CA ARG A 69 20.88 -4.34 -10.17
C ARG A 69 21.67 -5.54 -10.61
N ASP A 70 22.64 -5.95 -9.79
CA ASP A 70 23.36 -7.23 -9.95
C ASP A 70 22.57 -8.45 -9.43
N SER A 71 21.35 -8.25 -8.86
CA SER A 71 20.60 -9.30 -8.17
C SER A 71 19.17 -9.48 -8.69
N ALA A 72 18.63 -10.70 -8.51
CA ALA A 72 17.26 -11.05 -8.85
C ALA A 72 16.22 -10.17 -8.10
N ARG A 73 14.99 -10.03 -8.69
CA ARG A 73 13.87 -9.28 -8.11
C ARG A 73 13.65 -9.64 -6.63
N GLN A 74 13.78 -8.66 -5.74
CA GLN A 74 13.55 -8.81 -4.30
C GLN A 74 12.28 -8.05 -3.91
N PRO A 75 11.13 -8.73 -3.70
CA PRO A 75 9.89 -8.09 -3.29
C PRO A 75 10.07 -7.33 -1.97
N GLY A 76 9.52 -6.11 -1.90
CA GLY A 76 9.57 -5.25 -0.73
C GLY A 76 10.86 -4.43 -0.64
N SER A 77 11.98 -5.02 -0.24
CA SER A 77 13.25 -4.28 -0.06
C SER A 77 13.74 -3.67 -1.36
N GLY A 78 13.59 -4.37 -2.47
CA GLY A 78 14.03 -3.89 -3.76
C GLY A 78 13.27 -2.70 -4.28
N ILE A 79 11.97 -2.67 -4.06
CA ILE A 79 11.10 -1.55 -4.45
C ILE A 79 11.52 -0.28 -3.71
N ILE A 80 11.76 -0.38 -2.40
CA ILE A 80 12.15 0.78 -1.59
C ILE A 80 13.59 1.22 -1.88
N ARG A 81 14.49 0.30 -2.20
CA ARG A 81 15.84 0.69 -2.65
C ARG A 81 15.78 1.52 -3.94
N ALA A 82 15.02 1.09 -4.94
CA ALA A 82 14.82 1.86 -6.15
C ALA A 82 14.08 3.19 -5.89
N PHE A 83 13.10 3.19 -4.98
CA PHE A 83 12.47 4.43 -4.51
C PHE A 83 13.50 5.39 -3.92
N ASN A 84 14.40 4.93 -3.05
CA ASN A 84 15.43 5.76 -2.41
C ASN A 84 16.38 6.36 -3.43
N VAL A 85 16.75 5.62 -4.50
CA VAL A 85 17.55 6.19 -5.61
C VAL A 85 16.84 7.38 -6.26
N GLY A 86 15.55 7.27 -6.49
CA GLY A 86 14.74 8.39 -7.03
C GLY A 86 14.54 9.51 -6.01
N TYR A 87 14.32 9.19 -4.76
CA TYR A 87 14.17 10.15 -3.68
C TYR A 87 15.42 10.99 -3.46
N ASP A 88 16.62 10.42 -3.58
CA ASP A 88 17.89 11.14 -3.42
C ASP A 88 18.04 12.31 -4.40
N LEU A 89 17.42 12.26 -5.57
CA LEU A 89 17.43 13.36 -6.54
C LEU A 89 16.51 14.52 -6.16
N VAL A 90 15.57 14.30 -5.24
CA VAL A 90 14.55 15.28 -4.85
C VAL A 90 14.52 15.56 -3.34
N ARG A 91 15.41 14.96 -2.55
CA ARG A 91 15.41 15.10 -1.08
C ARG A 91 15.54 16.53 -0.60
N ASN A 92 16.23 17.40 -1.37
CA ASN A 92 16.41 18.81 -1.05
C ASN A 92 15.45 19.73 -1.82
N ALA A 93 14.50 19.17 -2.57
CA ALA A 93 13.47 19.95 -3.24
C ALA A 93 12.42 20.42 -2.23
N ASP A 94 11.77 21.54 -2.54
CA ASP A 94 10.61 22.00 -1.80
C ASP A 94 9.36 21.25 -2.29
N TYR A 95 8.68 20.53 -1.39
CA TYR A 95 7.43 19.80 -1.66
C TYR A 95 6.60 19.63 -0.39
N ASP A 96 5.28 19.60 -0.56
CA ASP A 96 4.33 19.34 0.52
C ASP A 96 4.10 17.85 0.72
N PHE A 97 4.12 17.08 -0.39
CA PHE A 97 3.87 15.64 -0.38
C PHE A 97 4.83 14.88 -1.29
N ILE A 98 5.20 13.70 -0.83
CA ILE A 98 5.90 12.71 -1.64
C ILE A 98 5.02 11.48 -1.83
N VAL A 99 5.01 10.92 -3.04
CA VAL A 99 4.20 9.77 -3.38
C VAL A 99 5.10 8.63 -3.86
N LYS A 100 5.05 7.50 -3.16
CA LYS A 100 5.50 6.24 -3.76
C LYS A 100 4.40 5.79 -4.72
N PHE A 101 4.77 5.63 -5.99
CA PHE A 101 3.81 5.47 -7.07
C PHE A 101 4.19 4.32 -8.00
N ASP A 102 3.28 3.37 -8.27
CA ASP A 102 3.50 2.25 -9.18
C ASP A 102 3.16 2.61 -10.63
N CYS A 103 3.76 1.91 -11.60
CA CYS A 103 3.58 2.19 -13.03
C CYS A 103 2.63 1.21 -13.74
N ASP A 104 1.75 0.54 -13.00
CA ASP A 104 0.71 -0.36 -13.52
C ASP A 104 -0.70 0.07 -13.07
N LEU A 105 -0.93 1.40 -13.07
CA LEU A 105 -2.14 2.04 -12.56
C LEU A 105 -2.87 2.83 -13.63
N ASP A 106 -4.20 2.96 -13.44
CA ASP A 106 -5.05 3.93 -14.12
C ASP A 106 -5.98 4.59 -13.10
N PHE A 107 -6.27 5.88 -13.23
CA PHE A 107 -7.03 6.61 -12.22
C PHE A 107 -7.74 7.84 -12.81
N PRO A 108 -8.83 8.33 -12.16
CA PRO A 108 -9.55 9.53 -12.58
C PRO A 108 -8.64 10.76 -12.67
N PRO A 109 -8.94 11.71 -13.56
CA PRO A 109 -8.11 12.91 -13.75
C PRO A 109 -7.95 13.80 -12.51
N ASP A 110 -8.87 13.73 -11.57
CA ASP A 110 -8.88 14.52 -10.34
C ASP A 110 -8.40 13.75 -9.09
N TYR A 111 -7.84 12.56 -9.28
CA TYR A 111 -7.45 11.68 -8.16
C TYR A 111 -6.50 12.36 -7.17
N PHE A 112 -5.41 12.96 -7.65
CA PHE A 112 -4.44 13.62 -6.78
C PHE A 112 -4.99 14.92 -6.21
N GLU A 113 -5.80 15.68 -6.95
CA GLU A 113 -6.49 16.86 -6.44
C GLU A 113 -7.38 16.50 -5.26
N GLN A 114 -8.24 15.48 -5.41
CA GLN A 114 -9.11 15.00 -4.35
C GLN A 114 -8.33 14.53 -3.13
N LEU A 115 -7.23 13.81 -3.33
CA LEU A 115 -6.38 13.34 -2.23
C LEU A 115 -5.71 14.51 -1.49
N ILE A 116 -5.20 15.51 -2.21
CA ILE A 116 -4.62 16.72 -1.65
C ILE A 116 -5.64 17.49 -0.80
N VAL A 117 -6.89 17.62 -1.27
CA VAL A 117 -7.97 18.25 -0.50
C VAL A 117 -8.17 17.55 0.84
N ARG A 118 -8.09 16.21 0.91
CA ARG A 118 -8.18 15.46 2.17
C ARG A 118 -7.03 15.81 3.14
N PHE A 119 -5.82 15.95 2.62
CA PHE A 119 -4.67 16.38 3.42
C PHE A 119 -4.79 17.82 3.92
N GLN A 120 -5.41 18.71 3.15
CA GLN A 120 -5.67 20.10 3.55
C GLN A 120 -6.74 20.18 4.65
N GLN A 121 -7.75 19.30 4.58
CA GLN A 121 -8.84 19.23 5.58
C GLN A 121 -8.39 18.62 6.91
N ASP A 122 -7.37 17.77 6.92
CA ASP A 122 -6.81 17.16 8.14
C ASP A 122 -5.30 17.42 8.22
N PRO A 123 -4.87 18.43 9.01
CA PRO A 123 -3.46 18.71 9.23
C PRO A 123 -2.67 17.57 9.89
N GLN A 124 -3.36 16.65 10.59
CA GLN A 124 -2.75 15.46 11.20
C GLN A 124 -2.69 14.26 10.26
N LEU A 125 -3.26 14.35 9.06
CA LEU A 125 -3.15 13.30 8.07
C LEU A 125 -1.70 13.25 7.55
N GLY A 126 -1.00 12.18 7.89
CA GLY A 126 0.41 11.96 7.53
C GLY A 126 0.56 11.09 6.29
N ILE A 127 -0.25 10.01 6.17
CA ILE A 127 -0.15 9.03 5.09
C ILE A 127 -1.56 8.70 4.58
N ALA A 128 -1.77 8.79 3.25
CA ALA A 128 -3.04 8.40 2.68
C ALA A 128 -2.93 7.85 1.24
N SER A 129 -4.00 7.16 0.82
CA SER A 129 -4.26 6.74 -0.56
C SER A 129 -5.76 6.65 -0.83
N GLY A 130 -6.14 6.40 -2.07
CA GLY A 130 -7.45 5.83 -2.38
C GLY A 130 -7.47 4.31 -2.17
N ILE A 131 -8.59 3.67 -2.54
CA ILE A 131 -8.69 2.22 -2.66
C ILE A 131 -8.33 1.79 -4.07
N TYR A 132 -7.80 0.58 -4.23
CA TYR A 132 -7.56 0.02 -5.56
C TYR A 132 -8.62 -1.02 -5.93
N LEU A 133 -8.93 -1.01 -7.23
CA LEU A 133 -9.79 -1.96 -7.86
C LEU A 133 -8.93 -2.93 -8.68
N GLU A 134 -9.17 -4.22 -8.56
CA GLU A 134 -8.56 -5.24 -9.41
C GLU A 134 -9.59 -5.89 -10.31
N TYR A 135 -9.20 -6.23 -11.54
CA TYR A 135 -10.08 -6.92 -12.46
C TYR A 135 -10.15 -8.40 -12.13
N ARG A 136 -11.29 -8.83 -11.59
CA ARG A 136 -11.56 -10.21 -11.16
C ARG A 136 -12.93 -10.66 -11.67
N ASN A 137 -13.01 -11.90 -12.16
CA ASN A 137 -14.28 -12.51 -12.59
C ASN A 137 -15.10 -11.67 -13.57
N GLY A 138 -14.43 -10.89 -14.45
CA GLY A 138 -15.10 -10.04 -15.44
C GLY A 138 -15.50 -8.64 -14.95
N ASN A 139 -15.19 -8.28 -13.70
CA ASN A 139 -15.54 -6.98 -13.10
C ASN A 139 -14.35 -6.36 -12.35
N TRP A 140 -14.40 -5.03 -12.18
CA TRP A 140 -13.52 -4.30 -11.28
C TRP A 140 -14.05 -4.38 -9.85
N GLU A 141 -13.30 -5.03 -8.97
CA GLU A 141 -13.69 -5.27 -7.57
C GLU A 141 -12.78 -4.49 -6.62
N PRO A 142 -13.35 -3.74 -5.64
CA PRO A 142 -12.55 -3.03 -4.65
C PRO A 142 -11.87 -4.01 -3.70
N ILE A 143 -10.60 -3.79 -3.45
CA ILE A 143 -9.82 -4.60 -2.52
C ILE A 143 -9.97 -4.03 -1.11
N LYS A 144 -10.51 -4.85 -0.21
CA LYS A 144 -10.74 -4.46 1.19
C LYS A 144 -9.44 -4.39 1.97
N MET A 145 -9.18 -3.22 2.52
CA MET A 145 -8.03 -2.95 3.38
C MET A 145 -8.48 -2.51 4.79
N PRO A 146 -7.63 -2.62 5.83
CA PRO A 146 -7.91 -1.98 7.12
C PRO A 146 -8.04 -0.47 6.96
N ALA A 147 -8.98 0.17 7.66
CA ALA A 147 -9.27 1.60 7.50
C ALA A 147 -8.04 2.52 7.68
N TYR A 148 -7.07 2.12 8.49
CA TYR A 148 -5.82 2.85 8.71
C TYR A 148 -4.77 2.63 7.62
N HIS A 149 -4.95 1.64 6.75
CA HIS A 149 -3.94 1.26 5.75
C HIS A 149 -4.10 2.09 4.47
N ALA A 150 -3.01 2.69 4.03
CA ALA A 150 -2.89 3.35 2.74
C ALA A 150 -2.18 2.40 1.75
N GLY A 151 -2.80 2.12 0.62
CA GLY A 151 -2.25 1.23 -0.40
C GLY A 151 -0.88 1.69 -0.90
N GLY A 152 0.06 0.76 -0.96
CA GLY A 152 1.44 1.06 -1.37
C GLY A 152 1.59 1.51 -2.83
N GLN A 153 0.54 1.33 -3.64
CA GLN A 153 0.56 1.66 -5.07
C GLN A 153 0.55 3.17 -5.34
N THR A 154 -0.22 3.94 -4.53
CA THR A 154 -0.36 5.41 -4.65
C THR A 154 -0.18 6.09 -3.30
N LYS A 155 0.75 5.59 -2.49
CA LYS A 155 0.94 6.06 -1.11
C LYS A 155 1.49 7.49 -1.09
N MET A 156 0.64 8.45 -0.75
CA MET A 156 1.00 9.84 -0.54
C MET A 156 1.34 10.09 0.92
N VAL A 157 2.47 10.73 1.17
CA VAL A 157 2.98 11.05 2.51
C VAL A 157 3.27 12.54 2.61
N ARG A 158 2.78 13.18 3.67
CA ARG A 158 3.12 14.58 3.98
C ARG A 158 4.63 14.70 4.24
N ALA A 159 5.29 15.70 3.66
CA ALA A 159 6.75 15.88 3.76
C ALA A 159 7.25 15.84 5.21
N LYS A 160 6.58 16.53 6.13
CA LYS A 160 6.92 16.51 7.57
C LYS A 160 6.80 15.10 8.16
N CYS A 161 5.71 14.39 7.88
CA CYS A 161 5.53 13.01 8.35
C CYS A 161 6.63 12.10 7.79
N PHE A 162 6.94 12.21 6.48
CA PHE A 162 8.00 11.41 5.83
C PHE A 162 9.37 11.62 6.47
N ALA A 163 9.71 12.85 6.81
CA ALA A 163 10.96 13.18 7.51
C ALA A 163 10.98 12.60 8.94
N GLU A 164 9.89 12.75 9.69
CA GLU A 164 9.79 12.27 11.07
C GLU A 164 9.86 10.75 11.19
N ILE A 165 9.20 10.00 10.28
CA ILE A 165 9.29 8.52 10.28
C ILE A 165 10.62 7.99 9.76
N GLY A 166 11.50 8.86 9.24
CA GLY A 166 12.80 8.50 8.69
C GLY A 166 12.72 7.83 7.31
N GLY A 167 11.66 8.11 6.54
CA GLY A 167 11.42 7.51 5.22
C GLY A 167 10.93 6.07 5.27
N PHE A 168 10.91 5.39 4.12
CA PHE A 168 10.50 3.99 4.02
C PHE A 168 11.66 3.04 4.33
N VAL A 169 11.38 1.98 5.09
CA VAL A 169 12.40 0.96 5.40
C VAL A 169 12.62 0.01 4.23
N GLU A 170 13.87 -0.29 3.90
CA GLU A 170 14.23 -1.24 2.84
C GLU A 170 13.96 -2.69 3.26
N SER A 171 12.71 -3.02 3.51
CA SER A 171 12.31 -4.37 3.94
C SER A 171 10.92 -4.73 3.44
N ARG A 172 10.58 -6.01 3.53
CA ARG A 172 9.19 -6.46 3.39
C ARG A 172 8.35 -5.89 4.53
N GLY A 173 7.14 -5.47 4.23
CA GLY A 173 6.24 -4.86 5.20
C GLY A 173 6.53 -3.38 5.47
N TRP A 174 7.34 -2.74 4.62
CA TRP A 174 7.63 -1.30 4.66
C TRP A 174 6.36 -0.46 4.74
N ASP A 175 5.34 -0.84 3.98
CA ASP A 175 4.02 -0.21 3.84
C ASP A 175 3.13 -0.32 5.09
N THR A 176 3.54 -1.17 6.03
CA THR A 176 2.93 -1.28 7.38
C THR A 176 3.81 -0.60 8.42
N VAL A 177 5.12 -0.68 8.29
CA VAL A 177 6.09 -0.06 9.24
C VAL A 177 5.97 1.46 9.21
N ASP A 178 5.85 2.07 8.03
CA ASP A 178 5.67 3.52 7.88
C ASP A 178 4.40 4.01 8.59
N GLU A 179 3.29 3.29 8.44
CA GLU A 179 2.02 3.60 9.12
C GLU A 179 2.10 3.45 10.64
N ILE A 180 2.74 2.38 11.12
CA ILE A 180 2.94 2.17 12.57
C ILE A 180 3.77 3.33 13.15
N ARG A 181 4.87 3.72 12.49
CA ARG A 181 5.71 4.84 12.92
C ARG A 181 4.96 6.16 12.89
N ALA A 182 4.26 6.44 11.79
CA ALA A 182 3.45 7.64 11.66
C ALA A 182 2.42 7.76 12.79
N GLN A 183 1.68 6.69 13.08
CA GLN A 183 0.69 6.68 14.16
C GLN A 183 1.33 6.76 15.55
N ALA A 184 2.51 6.16 15.76
CA ALA A 184 3.25 6.30 17.02
C ALA A 184 3.72 7.74 17.27
N MET A 185 3.86 8.55 16.23
CA MET A 185 4.19 9.98 16.27
C MET A 185 2.96 10.90 16.25
N GLY A 186 1.74 10.33 16.28
CA GLY A 186 0.49 11.10 16.33
C GLY A 186 -0.10 11.48 14.97
N TRP A 187 0.46 10.97 13.87
CA TRP A 187 -0.11 11.16 12.54
C TRP A 187 -1.27 10.21 12.28
N ASN A 188 -2.29 10.70 11.58
CA ASN A 188 -3.35 9.86 11.03
C ASN A 188 -2.86 9.16 9.75
N THR A 189 -3.26 7.89 9.56
CA THR A 189 -3.04 7.14 8.33
C THR A 189 -4.34 6.51 7.88
N ARG A 190 -4.67 6.55 6.60
CA ARG A 190 -5.91 5.95 6.08
C ARG A 190 -5.95 5.85 4.57
N HIS A 191 -6.88 5.07 4.05
CA HIS A 191 -7.39 5.22 2.69
C HIS A 191 -8.77 5.88 2.68
N PHE A 192 -9.17 6.37 1.50
CA PHE A 192 -10.48 6.95 1.24
C PHE A 192 -11.23 6.05 0.25
N GLU A 193 -12.36 5.47 0.69
CA GLU A 193 -13.13 4.52 -0.12
C GLU A 193 -13.79 5.18 -1.34
N GLU A 194 -14.06 6.49 -1.27
CA GLU A 194 -14.60 7.29 -2.36
C GLU A 194 -13.57 7.68 -3.44
N LEU A 195 -12.28 7.55 -3.14
CA LEU A 195 -11.18 7.74 -4.09
C LEU A 195 -10.67 6.40 -4.57
N PHE A 196 -10.83 6.09 -5.82
CA PHE A 196 -10.40 4.80 -6.35
C PHE A 196 -9.43 4.95 -7.52
N PHE A 197 -8.64 3.90 -7.72
CA PHE A 197 -7.79 3.72 -8.89
C PHE A 197 -7.81 2.25 -9.33
N TYR A 198 -7.46 2.02 -10.59
CA TYR A 198 -7.42 0.69 -11.18
C TYR A 198 -5.99 0.15 -11.11
N HIS A 199 -5.81 -0.99 -10.47
CA HIS A 199 -4.56 -1.75 -10.49
C HIS A 199 -4.63 -2.73 -11.66
N LEU A 200 -3.87 -2.44 -12.72
CA LEU A 200 -3.97 -3.14 -14.00
C LEU A 200 -3.38 -4.56 -13.96
N LYS A 201 -2.62 -4.86 -12.92
CA LYS A 201 -1.96 -6.13 -12.66
C LYS A 201 -2.45 -6.71 -11.34
N ILE A 202 -2.87 -7.98 -11.32
CA ILE A 202 -3.32 -8.63 -10.08
C ILE A 202 -2.15 -8.76 -9.10
N GLU A 203 -2.33 -8.29 -7.87
CA GLU A 203 -1.32 -8.32 -6.82
C GLU A 203 -0.88 -9.76 -6.53
N GLY A 204 0.43 -9.96 -6.36
CA GLY A 204 1.00 -11.26 -6.00
C GLY A 204 1.11 -12.28 -7.15
N SER A 205 0.60 -11.99 -8.35
CA SER A 205 0.68 -12.90 -9.51
C SER A 205 2.11 -13.31 -9.88
N GLY A 206 3.10 -12.46 -9.55
CA GLY A 206 4.51 -12.69 -9.92
C GLY A 206 5.32 -13.60 -8.99
N ILE A 207 4.83 -13.99 -7.79
CA ILE A 207 5.62 -14.76 -6.80
C ILE A 207 5.00 -16.09 -6.36
N GLY A 208 3.74 -16.34 -6.71
CA GLY A 208 3.01 -17.56 -6.40
C GLY A 208 2.48 -17.63 -4.95
N PHE A 209 1.35 -18.32 -4.77
CA PHE A 209 0.55 -18.31 -3.53
C PHE A 209 1.29 -18.77 -2.27
N LEU A 210 2.11 -19.82 -2.35
CA LEU A 210 2.83 -20.33 -1.19
C LEU A 210 3.93 -19.37 -0.71
N ARG A 211 4.66 -18.76 -1.66
CA ARG A 211 5.69 -17.76 -1.33
C ARG A 211 5.04 -16.50 -0.75
N THR A 212 3.91 -16.08 -1.28
CA THR A 212 3.13 -14.95 -0.76
C THR A 212 2.65 -15.23 0.67
N SER A 213 2.10 -16.43 0.94
CA SER A 213 1.67 -16.79 2.29
C SER A 213 2.82 -16.80 3.30
N LYS A 214 3.97 -17.36 2.93
CA LYS A 214 5.18 -17.29 3.74
C LYS A 214 5.64 -15.86 4.00
N MET A 215 5.63 -15.02 2.97
CA MET A 215 5.98 -13.61 3.07
C MET A 215 5.06 -12.85 4.04
N HIS A 216 3.76 -13.09 3.98
CA HIS A 216 2.81 -12.49 4.93
C HIS A 216 3.10 -12.90 6.38
N GLY A 217 3.43 -14.17 6.64
CA GLY A 217 3.84 -14.61 7.98
C GLY A 217 5.10 -13.87 8.47
N GLU A 218 6.11 -13.74 7.61
CA GLU A 218 7.34 -13.01 7.91
C GLU A 218 7.07 -11.53 8.21
N ILE A 219 6.21 -10.87 7.42
CA ILE A 219 5.81 -9.47 7.63
C ILE A 219 5.14 -9.31 8.99
N TYR A 220 4.22 -10.20 9.38
CA TYR A 220 3.60 -10.15 10.70
C TYR A 220 4.59 -10.19 11.85
N TYR A 221 5.63 -11.00 11.74
CA TYR A 221 6.71 -11.00 12.72
C TYR A 221 7.49 -9.69 12.73
N LEU A 222 7.93 -9.24 11.55
CA LEU A 222 8.79 -8.07 11.39
C LEU A 222 8.11 -6.77 11.86
N THR A 223 6.80 -6.65 11.67
CA THR A 223 5.99 -5.51 12.10
C THR A 223 5.52 -5.60 13.57
N GLY A 224 5.95 -6.62 14.30
CA GLY A 224 5.60 -6.79 15.72
C GLY A 224 4.16 -7.21 15.97
N GLY A 225 3.47 -7.77 14.96
CA GLY A 225 2.10 -8.29 15.08
C GLY A 225 1.97 -9.33 16.19
N GLY A 226 0.84 -9.27 16.94
CA GLY A 226 0.62 -10.11 18.11
C GLY A 226 0.20 -11.54 17.76
N HIS A 227 0.51 -12.49 18.67
CA HIS A 227 0.20 -13.91 18.49
C HIS A 227 -1.31 -14.16 18.34
N LEU A 228 -2.16 -13.44 19.08
CA LEU A 228 -3.61 -13.63 19.06
C LEU A 228 -4.19 -13.32 17.66
N PHE A 229 -3.89 -12.16 17.12
CA PHE A 229 -4.37 -11.81 15.76
C PHE A 229 -3.77 -12.73 14.70
N PHE A 230 -2.49 -13.08 14.83
CA PHE A 230 -1.83 -14.03 13.94
C PHE A 230 -2.51 -15.40 13.94
N PHE A 231 -2.92 -15.91 15.11
CA PHE A 231 -3.62 -17.18 15.23
C PHE A 231 -4.93 -17.20 14.43
N PHE A 232 -5.76 -16.15 14.54
CA PHE A 232 -6.98 -16.06 13.74
C PHE A 232 -6.69 -15.96 12.24
N LYS A 233 -5.67 -15.20 11.85
CA LYS A 233 -5.23 -15.12 10.45
C LYS A 233 -4.71 -16.46 9.93
N PHE A 234 -3.98 -17.20 10.74
CA PHE A 234 -3.51 -18.54 10.43
C PHE A 234 -4.68 -19.50 10.18
N LEU A 235 -5.67 -19.53 11.08
CA LEU A 235 -6.86 -20.35 10.91
C LEU A 235 -7.65 -19.99 9.64
N ASP A 236 -7.87 -18.70 9.39
CA ASP A 236 -8.53 -18.23 8.16
C ASP A 236 -7.75 -18.70 6.92
N ARG A 237 -6.43 -18.60 6.95
CA ARG A 237 -5.58 -19.02 5.82
C ARG A 237 -5.52 -20.55 5.65
N LEU A 238 -5.66 -21.33 6.71
CA LEU A 238 -5.80 -22.80 6.62
C LEU A 238 -7.07 -23.18 5.85
N VAL A 239 -8.19 -22.48 6.12
CA VAL A 239 -9.50 -22.83 5.58
C VAL A 239 -9.76 -22.19 4.22
N ARG A 240 -9.38 -20.93 4.02
CA ARG A 240 -9.69 -20.13 2.81
C ARG A 240 -8.52 -19.92 1.88
N GLY A 241 -7.29 -20.26 2.34
CA GLY A 241 -6.07 -20.07 1.55
C GLY A 241 -5.98 -21.05 0.39
N GLN A 242 -5.31 -20.62 -0.67
CA GLN A 242 -4.99 -21.48 -1.81
C GLN A 242 -3.46 -21.61 -1.95
N PRO A 243 -2.93 -22.85 -2.08
CA PRO A 243 -3.63 -24.13 -1.91
C PRO A 243 -4.16 -24.32 -0.48
N PHE A 244 -5.31 -25.00 -0.36
CA PHE A 244 -5.93 -25.35 0.93
C PHE A 244 -4.92 -25.94 1.89
N PHE A 245 -4.99 -25.61 3.18
CA PHE A 245 -4.10 -26.04 4.26
C PHE A 245 -2.65 -25.60 4.10
N LEU A 246 -1.99 -25.82 2.95
CA LEU A 246 -0.58 -25.51 2.71
C LEU A 246 -0.27 -24.00 2.83
N SER A 247 -1.21 -23.15 2.39
CA SER A 247 -1.03 -21.70 2.53
C SER A 247 -0.93 -21.25 3.98
N GLY A 248 -1.76 -21.86 4.87
CA GLY A 248 -1.68 -21.61 6.31
C GLY A 248 -0.37 -22.08 6.91
N MET A 249 0.06 -23.31 6.58
CA MET A 249 1.33 -23.86 7.06
C MET A 249 2.53 -23.03 6.60
N MET A 250 2.53 -22.55 5.35
CA MET A 250 3.58 -21.65 4.85
C MET A 250 3.57 -20.30 5.56
N MET A 251 2.38 -19.77 5.89
CA MET A 251 2.27 -18.56 6.68
C MET A 251 2.80 -18.74 8.10
N LEU A 252 2.48 -19.86 8.76
CA LEU A 252 3.02 -20.22 10.07
C LEU A 252 4.56 -20.35 10.04
N TRP A 253 5.08 -21.01 9.02
CA TRP A 253 6.53 -21.12 8.83
C TRP A 253 7.19 -19.76 8.64
N GLY A 254 6.58 -18.88 7.82
CA GLY A 254 7.06 -17.50 7.62
C GLY A 254 7.11 -16.70 8.90
N TYR A 255 6.11 -16.87 9.78
CA TYR A 255 6.05 -16.21 11.08
C TYR A 255 7.05 -16.76 12.10
N SER A 256 7.22 -18.09 12.14
CA SER A 256 8.05 -18.76 13.13
C SER A 256 9.55 -18.72 12.81
N LYS A 257 9.91 -18.78 11.52
CA LYS A 257 11.31 -18.79 11.09
C LYS A 257 12.14 -17.63 11.67
N PRO A 258 11.67 -16.36 11.65
CA PRO A 258 12.41 -15.24 12.21
C PRO A 258 12.69 -15.37 13.72
N TYR A 259 11.79 -15.99 14.50
CA TYR A 259 12.05 -16.31 15.91
C TYR A 259 13.21 -17.31 16.05
N LEU A 260 13.21 -18.35 15.23
CA LEU A 260 14.25 -19.38 15.28
C LEU A 260 15.63 -18.86 14.85
N THR A 261 15.65 -17.84 13.99
CA THR A 261 16.89 -17.23 13.47
C THR A 261 17.33 -15.98 14.21
N GLY A 262 16.63 -15.58 15.28
CA GLY A 262 16.93 -14.36 16.03
C GLY A 262 16.85 -13.08 15.22
N ARG A 263 16.00 -13.04 14.16
CA ARG A 263 15.89 -11.86 13.30
C ARG A 263 15.25 -10.71 14.07
N GLN A 264 15.84 -9.53 14.01
CA GLN A 264 15.30 -8.33 14.63
C GLN A 264 14.03 -7.86 13.93
N ARG A 265 13.08 -7.30 14.70
CA ARG A 265 11.90 -6.61 14.17
C ARG A 265 12.28 -5.28 13.56
N LEU A 266 11.41 -4.79 12.67
CA LEU A 266 11.57 -3.47 12.02
C LEU A 266 11.01 -2.33 12.85
N VAL A 267 10.30 -2.65 13.92
CA VAL A 267 9.61 -1.74 14.83
C VAL A 267 10.13 -1.95 16.24
N ASN A 268 10.17 -0.88 17.03
CA ASN A 268 10.52 -0.95 18.45
C ASN A 268 9.35 -1.50 19.31
N ASP A 269 9.57 -1.69 20.61
CA ASP A 269 8.56 -2.31 21.48
C ASP A 269 7.30 -1.47 21.67
N SER A 270 7.41 -0.14 21.68
CA SER A 270 6.27 0.77 21.78
C SER A 270 5.44 0.77 20.48
N GLU A 271 6.08 0.82 19.34
CA GLU A 271 5.46 0.66 18.00
C GLU A 271 4.76 -0.69 17.88
N ALA A 272 5.43 -1.78 18.27
CA ALA A 272 4.84 -3.12 18.26
C ALA A 272 3.63 -3.23 19.22
N LYS A 273 3.67 -2.57 20.39
CA LYS A 273 2.53 -2.53 21.33
C LYS A 273 1.34 -1.79 20.72
N LEU A 274 1.58 -0.63 20.10
CA LEU A 274 0.55 0.12 19.38
C LEU A 274 -0.09 -0.74 18.27
N TYR A 275 0.72 -1.35 17.42
CA TYR A 275 0.23 -2.18 16.32
C TYR A 275 -0.59 -3.37 16.81
N ARG A 276 -0.15 -4.06 17.87
CA ARG A 276 -0.93 -5.13 18.50
C ARG A 276 -2.28 -4.65 19.01
N HIS A 277 -2.32 -3.45 19.61
CA HIS A 277 -3.58 -2.86 20.06
C HIS A 277 -4.53 -2.62 18.88
N MET A 278 -4.04 -2.04 17.78
CA MET A 278 -4.83 -1.82 16.58
C MET A 278 -5.37 -3.13 15.98
N LEU A 279 -4.54 -4.17 15.90
CA LEU A 279 -4.94 -5.47 15.40
C LEU A 279 -6.00 -6.15 16.30
N ASN A 280 -5.82 -6.10 17.62
CA ASN A 280 -6.76 -6.68 18.57
C ASN A 280 -8.11 -5.95 18.53
N ARG A 281 -8.12 -4.61 18.40
CA ARG A 281 -9.35 -3.84 18.21
C ARG A 281 -10.14 -4.31 16.98
N ARG A 282 -9.47 -4.65 15.89
CA ARG A 282 -10.15 -5.22 14.69
C ARG A 282 -10.88 -6.53 15.00
N ILE A 283 -10.33 -7.40 15.87
CA ILE A 283 -11.02 -8.63 16.31
C ILE A 283 -12.30 -8.25 17.05
N THR A 284 -12.22 -7.34 18.02
CA THR A 284 -13.40 -6.93 18.81
C THR A 284 -14.46 -6.27 17.94
N ASP A 285 -14.08 -5.44 16.96
CA ASP A 285 -15.00 -4.78 16.05
C ASP A 285 -15.72 -5.80 15.14
N GLN A 286 -15.00 -6.81 14.63
CA GLN A 286 -15.59 -7.90 13.84
C GLN A 286 -16.56 -8.75 14.67
N LEU A 287 -16.18 -9.13 15.89
CA LEU A 287 -17.07 -9.88 16.80
C LEU A 287 -18.32 -9.08 17.15
N SER A 288 -18.17 -7.78 17.41
CA SER A 288 -19.29 -6.88 17.72
C SER A 288 -20.24 -6.72 16.53
N SER A 289 -19.72 -6.69 15.30
CA SER A 289 -20.54 -6.62 14.08
C SER A 289 -21.32 -7.92 13.85
N LEU A 290 -20.69 -9.07 14.07
CA LEU A 290 -21.35 -10.37 13.99
C LEU A 290 -22.45 -10.53 15.04
N ALA A 291 -22.19 -10.13 16.28
CA ALA A 291 -23.19 -10.16 17.35
C ALA A 291 -24.41 -9.29 17.01
N ARG A 292 -24.19 -8.08 16.47
CA ARG A 292 -25.26 -7.19 16.00
C ARG A 292 -26.08 -7.78 14.86
N SER A 293 -25.44 -8.44 13.89
CA SER A 293 -26.15 -9.07 12.78
C SER A 293 -27.04 -10.23 13.24
N LEU A 294 -26.58 -11.03 14.21
CA LEU A 294 -27.35 -12.14 14.80
C LEU A 294 -28.56 -11.62 15.62
N THR A 295 -28.40 -10.54 16.39
CA THR A 295 -29.49 -9.93 17.15
C THR A 295 -30.54 -9.26 16.26
N PHE A 296 -30.14 -8.74 15.09
CA PHE A 296 -31.08 -8.13 14.13
C PHE A 296 -31.92 -9.18 13.40
N GLN A 297 -31.39 -10.38 13.15
CA GLN A 297 -32.14 -11.51 12.57
C GLN A 297 -33.16 -12.14 13.53
N GLN A 298 -33.01 -11.95 14.84
CA GLN A 298 -33.91 -12.48 15.87
C GLN A 298 -35.10 -11.56 16.22
N ARG A 299 -35.22 -10.37 15.60
CA ARG A 299 -36.44 -9.57 15.80
C ARG A 299 -37.61 -10.22 15.07
N PRO A 300 -38.70 -10.64 15.79
CA PRO A 300 -39.88 -11.23 15.16
C PRO A 300 -40.47 -10.24 14.16
N ARG A 301 -40.76 -10.72 12.96
CA ARG A 301 -41.58 -9.95 12.01
C ARG A 301 -42.92 -9.67 12.70
N VAL A 302 -43.18 -8.41 13.03
CA VAL A 302 -44.49 -7.96 13.46
C VAL A 302 -45.46 -8.30 12.34
N SER A 303 -46.33 -9.28 12.56
CA SER A 303 -47.39 -9.63 11.62
C SER A 303 -48.32 -8.41 11.49
N SER A 304 -48.42 -7.85 10.31
CA SER A 304 -49.45 -6.86 9.98
C SER A 304 -50.81 -7.59 10.00
N THR A 305 -51.49 -7.54 11.13
CA THR A 305 -52.90 -7.92 11.20
C THR A 305 -53.68 -6.97 10.31
N LYS A 306 -54.22 -7.50 9.23
CA LYS A 306 -55.20 -6.78 8.39
C LYS A 306 -56.41 -6.49 9.28
N ILE A 307 -56.68 -5.21 9.51
CA ILE A 307 -57.98 -4.76 9.98
C ILE A 307 -58.89 -4.71 8.75
N GLY A 308 -59.96 -5.52 8.77
CA GLY A 308 -61.03 -5.57 7.78
C GLY A 308 -61.96 -4.36 7.87
#